data_226a55dbcf389369523aa4ed0984b256
#
_entry.id   226a55dbcf389369523aa4ed0984b256
#
_cell.length_a   1.000
_cell.length_b   1.000
_cell.length_c   1.000
_cell.angle_alpha   90.00
_cell.angle_beta   90.00
_cell.angle_gamma   90.00
#
_symmetry.space_group_name_H-M   'P 1'
#
loop_
_entity.id
_entity.type
_entity.pdbx_description
1 polymer ?
#
loop_
_entity_poly.entity_id
_entity_poly.type
_entity_poly.pdbx_seq_one_letter_code
_entity_poly.pdbx_strand_id
1 'polypeptide(L)'
;VTYDKAKNYSRSINNGVEKSSYVQRKTLQAYVQDKIHLTDKWDFTPAIRYAKYSSFEHSTGTTQGKGDTHDLNYTINTEYMFNDSTSMYAGWTKVFRPLREGDYSAVDGVFKTPLKDEEGNAWTFGVRKELSDKTTLAVHYDITKMTNAIATLPIWDEAQQKPVSTAVNAKEDKQSLNFTVDHQFNDHLTLSASYSHMKDKWKAKPGWILDDSWGYANASDINTAINSLRPQNHYSLNLSYENGKLYTGLLTNWYTGCSEHAFSNKRFLVLDWNVNYQLTKNMNVYLLINNLTNEGYETSYNSWNGIGSSAMPGRSVLVGAKYTF
;
A
#
# COMPACT_ATOMS: atom_id res chain seq x y z
N VAL A 1 13.88 21.07 -8.24
CA VAL A 1 14.90 20.60 -7.29
C VAL A 1 14.37 20.82 -5.88
N THR A 2 14.41 19.78 -5.05
CA THR A 2 13.96 19.84 -3.65
C THR A 2 15.10 19.41 -2.73
N TYR A 3 15.26 20.13 -1.64
CA TYR A 3 16.10 19.72 -0.52
C TYR A 3 15.21 19.56 0.71
N ASP A 4 15.28 18.40 1.34
CA ASP A 4 14.53 18.09 2.55
C ASP A 4 15.46 17.61 3.67
N LYS A 5 15.13 17.99 4.91
CA LYS A 5 15.78 17.53 6.12
C LYS A 5 14.73 16.97 7.06
N ALA A 6 14.43 15.70 6.86
CA ALA A 6 13.49 14.99 7.74
C ALA A 6 14.15 14.73 9.11
N LYS A 7 13.42 15.07 10.18
CA LYS A 7 13.84 14.85 11.55
C LYS A 7 12.71 14.18 12.33
N ASN A 8 12.96 12.97 12.77
CA ASN A 8 12.01 12.21 13.56
C ASN A 8 12.41 12.28 15.04
N TYR A 9 11.49 12.72 15.89
CA TYR A 9 11.68 12.81 17.34
C TYR A 9 11.01 11.65 18.04
N SER A 10 11.72 11.07 18.98
CA SER A 10 11.20 10.05 19.90
C SER A 10 11.34 10.56 21.33
N ARG A 11 10.27 10.42 22.11
CA ARG A 11 10.23 10.72 23.54
C ARG A 11 9.81 9.48 24.28
N SER A 12 10.58 9.08 25.26
CA SER A 12 10.26 7.96 26.15
C SER A 12 10.41 8.38 27.61
N ILE A 13 9.52 7.87 28.48
CA ILE A 13 9.61 8.05 29.92
C ILE A 13 9.79 6.64 30.51
N ASN A 14 10.93 6.41 31.17
CA ASN A 14 11.21 5.15 31.82
C ASN A 14 11.63 5.43 33.28
N ASN A 15 10.92 4.83 34.24
CA ASN A 15 11.11 5.02 35.68
C ASN A 15 11.14 6.51 36.08
N GLY A 16 10.25 7.34 35.51
CA GLY A 16 10.18 8.76 35.77
C GLY A 16 11.27 9.61 35.11
N VAL A 17 12.22 8.99 34.39
CA VAL A 17 13.26 9.70 33.63
C VAL A 17 12.79 9.89 32.19
N GLU A 18 12.67 11.14 31.77
CA GLU A 18 12.37 11.49 30.39
C GLU A 18 13.62 11.41 29.55
N LYS A 19 13.57 10.68 28.43
CA LYS A 19 14.58 10.65 27.39
C LYS A 19 13.98 11.11 26.08
N SER A 20 14.57 12.12 25.47
CA SER A 20 14.27 12.54 24.12
C SER A 20 15.42 12.22 23.19
N SER A 21 15.13 11.70 22.02
CA SER A 21 16.12 11.44 20.97
C SER A 21 15.55 11.88 19.63
N TYR A 22 16.43 12.07 18.68
CA TYR A 22 16.02 12.27 17.29
C TYR A 22 16.94 11.53 16.34
N VAL A 23 16.39 11.24 15.17
CA VAL A 23 17.11 10.75 14.00
C VAL A 23 16.78 11.67 12.85
N GLN A 24 17.80 12.11 12.10
CA GLN A 24 17.58 12.94 10.93
C GLN A 24 18.29 12.39 9.70
N ARG A 25 17.72 12.68 8.53
CA ARG A 25 18.28 12.37 7.23
C ARG A 25 18.06 13.55 6.29
N LYS A 26 19.08 13.86 5.48
CA LYS A 26 19.01 14.88 4.44
C LYS A 26 18.78 14.20 3.09
N THR A 27 17.92 14.78 2.27
CA THR A 27 17.61 14.29 0.93
C THR A 27 17.70 15.44 -0.05
N LEU A 28 18.46 15.25 -1.13
CA LEU A 28 18.48 16.16 -2.28
C LEU A 28 17.86 15.42 -3.47
N GLN A 29 16.90 16.05 -4.13
CA GLN A 29 16.23 15.47 -5.29
C GLN A 29 16.15 16.50 -6.42
N ALA A 30 16.38 16.02 -7.65
CA ALA A 30 16.11 16.75 -8.87
C ALA A 30 15.23 15.89 -9.78
N TYR A 31 14.25 16.51 -10.41
CA TYR A 31 13.28 15.83 -11.25
C TYR A 31 13.02 16.66 -12.51
N VAL A 32 12.99 15.99 -13.64
CA VAL A 32 12.61 16.55 -14.94
C VAL A 32 11.63 15.57 -15.60
N GLN A 33 10.56 16.11 -16.12
CA GLN A 33 9.55 15.41 -16.92
C GLN A 33 9.13 16.29 -18.07
N ASP A 34 8.88 15.69 -19.22
CA ASP A 34 8.29 16.37 -20.38
C ASP A 34 7.11 15.54 -20.91
N LYS A 35 6.06 16.23 -21.36
CA LYS A 35 4.92 15.61 -22.05
C LYS A 35 4.97 15.98 -23.52
N ILE A 36 5.37 15.05 -24.35
CA ILE A 36 5.56 15.19 -25.79
C ILE A 36 4.32 14.67 -26.51
N HIS A 37 3.65 15.54 -27.24
CA HIS A 37 2.56 15.15 -28.15
C HIS A 37 3.18 14.67 -29.47
N LEU A 38 3.31 13.34 -29.63
CA LEU A 38 3.85 12.74 -30.85
C LEU A 38 2.86 12.92 -32.02
N THR A 39 1.58 12.88 -31.73
CA THR A 39 0.46 13.20 -32.62
C THR A 39 -0.69 13.75 -31.78
N ASP A 40 -1.79 14.19 -32.39
CA ASP A 40 -3.02 14.61 -31.68
C ASP A 40 -3.63 13.51 -30.81
N LYS A 41 -3.23 12.25 -31.02
CA LYS A 41 -3.76 11.08 -30.31
C LYS A 41 -2.71 10.33 -29.47
N TRP A 42 -1.45 10.71 -29.57
CA TRP A 42 -0.38 9.93 -28.93
C TRP A 42 0.53 10.82 -28.08
N ASP A 43 0.45 10.61 -26.77
CA ASP A 43 1.30 11.25 -25.79
C ASP A 43 2.44 10.33 -25.33
N PHE A 44 3.62 10.91 -25.19
CA PHE A 44 4.80 10.26 -24.64
C PHE A 44 5.39 11.12 -23.51
N THR A 45 5.57 10.54 -22.34
CA THR A 45 5.99 11.28 -21.14
C THR A 45 7.21 10.61 -20.51
N PRO A 46 8.43 10.96 -20.93
CA PRO A 46 9.65 10.56 -20.24
C PRO A 46 9.87 11.39 -18.98
N ALA A 47 10.43 10.78 -17.96
CA ALA A 47 10.86 11.45 -16.75
C ALA A 47 12.15 10.87 -16.21
N ILE A 48 12.96 11.72 -15.57
CA ILE A 48 14.19 11.35 -14.88
C ILE A 48 14.21 12.01 -13.51
N ARG A 49 14.57 11.24 -12.48
CA ARG A 49 14.72 11.72 -11.12
C ARG A 49 16.05 11.27 -10.55
N TYR A 50 16.84 12.22 -10.13
CA TYR A 50 18.02 11.97 -9.29
C TYR A 50 17.64 12.18 -7.83
N ALA A 51 18.04 11.26 -6.95
CA ALA A 51 17.88 11.39 -5.51
C ALA A 51 19.17 11.01 -4.78
N LYS A 52 19.61 11.87 -3.85
CA LYS A 52 20.75 11.63 -2.98
C LYS A 52 20.29 11.68 -1.53
N TYR A 53 20.67 10.68 -0.75
CA TYR A 53 20.28 10.50 0.64
C TYR A 53 21.55 10.46 1.51
N SER A 54 21.61 11.31 2.56
CA SER A 54 22.69 11.22 3.54
C SER A 54 22.54 9.97 4.43
N SER A 55 23.56 9.66 5.20
CA SER A 55 23.46 8.77 6.36
C SER A 55 22.42 9.30 7.36
N PHE A 56 21.93 8.43 8.23
CA PHE A 56 21.15 8.85 9.39
C PHE A 56 22.06 9.42 10.46
N GLU A 57 21.72 10.59 10.97
CA GLU A 57 22.40 11.25 12.10
C GLU A 57 21.52 11.14 13.34
N HIS A 58 22.07 10.57 14.41
CA HIS A 58 21.36 10.39 15.68
C HIS A 58 21.70 11.51 16.65
N SER A 59 20.79 11.80 17.59
CA SER A 59 21.00 12.81 18.66
C SER A 59 22.22 12.54 19.55
N THR A 60 22.73 11.32 19.56
CA THR A 60 23.94 10.89 20.24
C THR A 60 25.24 11.29 19.53
N GLY A 61 25.14 11.90 18.34
CA GLY A 61 26.28 12.21 17.47
C GLY A 61 26.77 11.03 16.64
N THR A 62 26.13 9.87 16.72
CA THR A 62 26.47 8.72 15.89
C THR A 62 25.80 8.82 14.52
N THR A 63 26.44 8.24 13.50
CA THR A 63 25.87 8.11 12.16
C THR A 63 25.65 6.65 11.83
N GLN A 64 24.55 6.36 11.11
CA GLN A 64 24.22 5.02 10.65
C GLN A 64 23.93 5.02 9.15
N GLY A 65 24.50 4.06 8.43
CA GLY A 65 24.37 3.93 6.98
C GLY A 65 25.71 3.98 6.25
N LYS A 66 25.67 3.71 4.94
CA LYS A 66 26.87 3.63 4.07
C LYS A 66 27.37 4.98 3.58
N GLY A 67 27.08 6.08 4.26
CA GLY A 67 27.33 7.41 3.70
C GLY A 67 26.20 7.85 2.76
N ASP A 68 26.55 8.63 1.74
CA ASP A 68 25.58 9.13 0.79
C ASP A 68 25.14 8.04 -0.20
N THR A 69 23.89 7.60 -0.10
CA THR A 69 23.25 6.77 -1.11
C THR A 69 22.62 7.64 -2.19
N HIS A 70 22.78 7.30 -3.44
CA HIS A 70 22.12 8.00 -4.54
C HIS A 70 21.56 7.03 -5.57
N ASP A 71 20.52 7.47 -6.26
CA ASP A 71 19.93 6.73 -7.36
C ASP A 71 19.41 7.65 -8.46
N LEU A 72 19.42 7.11 -9.67
CA LEU A 72 18.88 7.72 -10.87
C LEU A 72 17.72 6.87 -11.36
N ASN A 73 16.52 7.39 -11.20
CA ASN A 73 15.29 6.71 -11.60
C ASN A 73 14.79 7.26 -12.93
N TYR A 74 14.31 6.36 -13.75
CA TYR A 74 13.69 6.66 -15.04
C TYR A 74 12.24 6.22 -15.01
N THR A 75 11.39 7.03 -15.63
CA THR A 75 10.00 6.69 -15.88
C THR A 75 9.68 7.02 -17.34
N ILE A 76 8.98 6.12 -17.99
CA ILE A 76 8.45 6.32 -19.34
C ILE A 76 6.97 5.97 -19.28
N ASN A 77 6.11 6.91 -19.66
CA ASN A 77 4.69 6.69 -19.83
C ASN A 77 4.28 7.04 -21.26
N THR A 78 3.30 6.34 -21.77
CA THR A 78 2.69 6.65 -23.06
C THR A 78 1.20 6.41 -22.99
N GLU A 79 0.43 7.25 -23.67
CA GLU A 79 -1.01 7.12 -23.80
C GLU A 79 -1.41 7.33 -25.25
N TYR A 80 -2.27 6.46 -25.76
CA TYR A 80 -2.82 6.53 -27.10
C TYR A 80 -4.34 6.61 -27.03
N MET A 81 -4.92 7.65 -27.64
CA MET A 81 -6.36 7.86 -27.77
C MET A 81 -6.84 7.28 -29.09
N PHE A 82 -7.56 6.17 -29.05
CA PHE A 82 -8.20 5.60 -30.26
C PHE A 82 -9.28 6.53 -30.80
N ASN A 83 -10.04 7.10 -29.88
CA ASN A 83 -11.08 8.11 -30.09
C ASN A 83 -11.31 8.86 -28.78
N ASP A 84 -12.25 9.81 -28.76
CA ASP A 84 -12.54 10.68 -27.61
C ASP A 84 -13.02 9.90 -26.36
N SER A 85 -13.50 8.67 -26.55
CA SER A 85 -14.05 7.82 -25.48
C SER A 85 -13.17 6.65 -25.08
N THR A 86 -12.05 6.40 -25.78
CA THR A 86 -11.22 5.21 -25.53
C THR A 86 -9.75 5.54 -25.60
N SER A 87 -9.04 5.33 -24.49
CA SER A 87 -7.57 5.42 -24.43
C SER A 87 -6.94 4.15 -23.89
N MET A 88 -5.70 3.91 -24.29
CA MET A 88 -4.81 2.90 -23.74
C MET A 88 -3.52 3.55 -23.30
N TYR A 89 -3.01 3.14 -22.14
CA TYR A 89 -1.74 3.63 -21.63
C TYR A 89 -0.83 2.51 -21.19
N ALA A 90 0.46 2.78 -21.27
CA ALA A 90 1.50 1.91 -20.74
C ALA A 90 2.57 2.73 -20.04
N GLY A 91 3.12 2.20 -18.98
CA GLY A 91 4.17 2.84 -18.22
C GLY A 91 5.26 1.85 -17.79
N TRP A 92 6.47 2.37 -17.67
CA TRP A 92 7.59 1.68 -17.05
C TRP A 92 8.32 2.64 -16.11
N THR A 93 8.70 2.15 -14.94
CA THR A 93 9.45 2.91 -13.93
C THR A 93 10.52 2.03 -13.30
N LYS A 94 11.74 2.52 -13.23
CA LYS A 94 12.76 1.96 -12.35
C LYS A 94 12.36 2.27 -10.90
N VAL A 95 12.23 1.25 -10.07
CA VAL A 95 11.88 1.38 -8.65
C VAL A 95 13.14 1.35 -7.81
N PHE A 96 13.25 2.31 -6.89
CA PHE A 96 14.33 2.37 -5.91
C PHE A 96 13.79 2.84 -4.56
N ARG A 97 14.21 2.18 -3.50
CA ARG A 97 13.97 2.61 -2.11
C ARG A 97 15.25 2.41 -1.29
N PRO A 98 15.83 3.50 -0.76
CA PRO A 98 16.98 3.38 0.13
C PRO A 98 16.59 2.69 1.43
N LEU A 99 17.54 2.04 2.07
CA LEU A 99 17.37 1.44 3.38
C LEU A 99 16.80 2.46 4.38
N ARG A 100 15.89 2.01 5.24
CA ARG A 100 15.39 2.77 6.39
C ARG A 100 16.41 2.69 7.52
N GLU A 101 16.24 3.52 8.55
CA GLU A 101 17.11 3.51 9.73
C GLU A 101 17.27 2.10 10.34
N GLY A 102 16.15 1.40 10.58
CA GLY A 102 16.15 0.05 11.15
C GLY A 102 16.83 -1.00 10.26
N ASP A 103 16.80 -0.82 8.94
CA ASP A 103 17.39 -1.76 7.98
C ASP A 103 18.93 -1.75 8.02
N TYR A 104 19.56 -0.62 8.39
CA TYR A 104 21.03 -0.50 8.45
C TYR A 104 21.66 -1.28 9.61
N SER A 105 20.95 -1.47 10.71
CA SER A 105 21.39 -2.30 11.81
C SER A 105 21.09 -3.78 11.60
N ALA A 106 20.21 -4.08 10.65
CA ALA A 106 19.86 -5.45 10.32
C ALA A 106 20.93 -6.04 9.39
N VAL A 107 21.49 -7.14 9.81
CA VAL A 107 22.30 -8.02 8.98
C VAL A 107 21.38 -9.11 8.50
N ASP A 108 21.47 -9.50 7.23
CA ASP A 108 20.80 -10.70 6.74
C ASP A 108 21.10 -11.86 7.70
N GLY A 109 20.09 -12.34 8.41
CA GLY A 109 20.26 -13.27 9.52
C GLY A 109 20.94 -14.56 9.14
N VAL A 110 20.79 -14.97 7.87
CA VAL A 110 21.40 -16.21 7.33
C VAL A 110 22.81 -15.95 6.83
N PHE A 111 22.99 -14.92 5.99
CA PHE A 111 24.26 -14.72 5.30
C PHE A 111 25.21 -13.77 6.03
N LYS A 112 24.76 -13.14 7.12
CA LYS A 112 25.52 -12.16 7.92
C LYS A 112 26.08 -11.01 7.05
N THR A 113 25.40 -10.68 5.96
CA THR A 113 25.77 -9.61 5.02
C THR A 113 24.90 -8.38 5.21
N PRO A 114 25.41 -7.16 5.01
CA PRO A 114 24.59 -5.96 5.04
C PRO A 114 23.45 -6.03 4.01
N LEU A 115 22.28 -5.51 4.39
CA LEU A 115 21.16 -5.36 3.46
C LEU A 115 21.53 -4.40 2.32
N LYS A 116 20.92 -4.62 1.17
CA LYS A 116 20.99 -3.75 -0.02
C LYS A 116 19.74 -2.91 -0.10
N ASP A 117 19.87 -1.73 -0.70
CA ASP A 117 18.73 -0.92 -1.08
C ASP A 117 17.78 -1.71 -1.99
N GLU A 118 16.48 -1.44 -1.90
CA GLU A 118 15.51 -2.09 -2.77
C GLU A 118 15.57 -1.51 -4.17
N GLU A 119 15.68 -2.38 -5.14
CA GLU A 119 15.70 -2.03 -6.56
C GLU A 119 14.81 -2.97 -7.35
N GLY A 120 14.22 -2.42 -8.42
CA GLY A 120 13.36 -3.19 -9.30
C GLY A 120 12.85 -2.40 -10.48
N ASN A 121 11.86 -2.98 -11.14
CA ASN A 121 11.14 -2.35 -12.24
C ASN A 121 9.64 -2.56 -12.05
N ALA A 122 8.86 -1.55 -12.40
CA ALA A 122 7.42 -1.60 -12.42
C ALA A 122 6.91 -1.27 -13.83
N TRP A 123 5.90 -2.01 -14.27
CA TRP A 123 5.16 -1.78 -15.51
C TRP A 123 3.69 -1.65 -15.18
N THR A 124 3.03 -0.72 -15.85
CA THR A 124 1.58 -0.53 -15.80
C THR A 124 1.03 -0.53 -17.22
N PHE A 125 -0.07 -1.24 -17.44
CA PHE A 125 -0.81 -1.25 -18.69
C PHE A 125 -2.28 -1.03 -18.37
N GLY A 126 -2.96 -0.16 -19.11
CA GLY A 126 -4.35 0.09 -18.84
C GLY A 126 -5.13 0.53 -20.06
N VAL A 127 -6.44 0.35 -19.95
CA VAL A 127 -7.44 0.81 -20.90
C VAL A 127 -8.52 1.55 -20.14
N ARG A 128 -8.90 2.71 -20.61
CA ARG A 128 -10.06 3.46 -20.16
C ARG A 128 -11.05 3.60 -21.31
N LYS A 129 -12.32 3.39 -21.04
CA LYS A 129 -13.40 3.52 -22.00
C LYS A 129 -14.61 4.18 -21.38
N GLU A 130 -15.08 5.25 -22.01
CA GLU A 130 -16.36 5.86 -21.77
C GLU A 130 -17.40 5.17 -22.67
N LEU A 131 -18.26 4.34 -22.08
CA LEU A 131 -19.32 3.63 -22.81
C LEU A 131 -20.47 4.56 -23.15
N SER A 132 -20.69 5.59 -22.35
CA SER A 132 -21.65 6.67 -22.52
C SER A 132 -21.23 7.84 -21.62
N ASP A 133 -21.91 8.98 -21.73
CA ASP A 133 -21.74 10.14 -20.85
C ASP A 133 -21.95 9.81 -19.35
N LYS A 134 -22.54 8.63 -19.06
CA LYS A 134 -22.88 8.18 -17.71
C LYS A 134 -22.08 6.98 -17.25
N THR A 135 -21.24 6.37 -18.10
CA THR A 135 -20.58 5.12 -17.76
C THR A 135 -19.13 5.12 -18.21
N THR A 136 -18.21 5.02 -17.26
CA THR A 136 -16.78 4.85 -17.51
C THR A 136 -16.31 3.51 -16.98
N LEU A 137 -15.51 2.80 -17.77
CA LEU A 137 -14.80 1.58 -17.38
C LEU A 137 -13.30 1.85 -17.43
N ALA A 138 -12.55 1.29 -16.48
CA ALA A 138 -11.11 1.23 -16.57
C ALA A 138 -10.60 -0.13 -16.10
N VAL A 139 -9.60 -0.62 -16.79
CA VAL A 139 -8.85 -1.84 -16.41
C VAL A 139 -7.39 -1.48 -16.43
N HIS A 140 -6.64 -1.82 -15.39
CA HIS A 140 -5.20 -1.74 -15.42
C HIS A 140 -4.55 -2.97 -14.79
N TYR A 141 -3.39 -3.30 -15.32
CA TYR A 141 -2.57 -4.41 -14.90
C TYR A 141 -1.17 -3.91 -14.56
N ASP A 142 -0.74 -4.16 -13.34
CA ASP A 142 0.55 -3.76 -12.84
C ASP A 142 1.43 -4.97 -12.60
N ILE A 143 2.70 -4.84 -12.98
CA ILE A 143 3.76 -5.82 -12.71
C ILE A 143 4.90 -5.10 -12.00
N THR A 144 5.31 -5.58 -10.84
CA THR A 144 6.50 -5.09 -10.15
C THR A 144 7.45 -6.25 -9.92
N LYS A 145 8.69 -6.11 -10.39
CA LYS A 145 9.76 -7.09 -10.16
C LYS A 145 10.89 -6.44 -9.38
N MET A 146 11.07 -6.89 -8.14
CA MET A 146 12.13 -6.40 -7.27
C MET A 146 13.27 -7.43 -7.24
N THR A 147 14.49 -6.93 -7.27
CA THR A 147 15.70 -7.76 -7.14
C THR A 147 16.18 -7.86 -5.71
N ASN A 148 15.94 -6.81 -4.92
CA ASN A 148 16.37 -6.67 -3.53
C ASN A 148 15.23 -6.24 -2.61
N ALA A 149 14.00 -6.73 -2.81
CA ALA A 149 12.90 -6.45 -1.87
C ALA A 149 13.29 -6.86 -0.46
N ILE A 150 12.91 -6.05 0.53
CA ILE A 150 13.21 -6.34 1.93
C ILE A 150 11.98 -6.95 2.59
N ALA A 151 12.13 -8.17 3.08
CA ALA A 151 11.16 -8.86 3.91
C ALA A 151 11.70 -9.10 5.31
N THR A 152 10.84 -8.99 6.32
CA THR A 152 11.13 -9.41 7.68
C THR A 152 10.46 -10.76 7.92
N LEU A 153 11.26 -11.77 8.19
CA LEU A 153 10.82 -13.17 8.29
C LEU A 153 11.34 -13.80 9.60
N PRO A 154 10.60 -14.73 10.18
CA PRO A 154 11.13 -15.62 11.22
C PRO A 154 12.05 -16.65 10.56
N ILE A 155 13.31 -16.64 10.91
CA ILE A 155 14.33 -17.55 10.39
C ILE A 155 14.97 -18.26 11.57
N TRP A 156 15.20 -19.58 11.44
CA TRP A 156 15.93 -20.34 12.44
C TRP A 156 17.41 -19.91 12.45
N ASP A 157 17.89 -19.46 13.59
CA ASP A 157 19.32 -19.12 13.80
C ASP A 157 20.01 -20.32 14.43
N GLU A 158 20.82 -21.04 13.66
CA GLU A 158 21.57 -22.22 14.09
C GLU A 158 22.55 -21.91 15.22
N ALA A 159 23.13 -20.73 15.27
CA ALA A 159 24.08 -20.34 16.31
C ALA A 159 23.39 -20.10 17.65
N GLN A 160 22.17 -19.60 17.63
CA GLN A 160 21.37 -19.32 18.83
C GLN A 160 20.39 -20.44 19.18
N GLN A 161 20.21 -21.42 18.29
CA GLN A 161 19.25 -22.53 18.40
C GLN A 161 17.82 -22.03 18.72
N LYS A 162 17.40 -20.96 18.04
CA LYS A 162 16.09 -20.35 18.22
C LYS A 162 15.64 -19.57 16.98
N PRO A 163 14.32 -19.33 16.79
CA PRO A 163 13.84 -18.44 15.77
C PRO A 163 14.22 -16.98 16.07
N VAL A 164 14.62 -16.27 15.05
CA VAL A 164 14.90 -14.82 15.10
C VAL A 164 14.15 -14.10 13.99
N SER A 165 13.54 -12.97 14.31
CA SER A 165 12.98 -12.09 13.29
C SER A 165 14.13 -11.33 12.64
N THR A 166 14.30 -11.49 11.35
CA THR A 166 15.38 -10.84 10.62
C THR A 166 14.91 -10.28 9.29
N ALA A 167 15.48 -9.16 8.89
CA ALA A 167 15.27 -8.60 7.56
C ALA A 167 16.20 -9.29 6.56
N VAL A 168 15.71 -9.53 5.36
CA VAL A 168 16.43 -10.17 4.27
C VAL A 168 16.12 -9.50 2.95
N ASN A 169 17.07 -9.50 2.01
CA ASN A 169 16.81 -9.11 0.62
C ASN A 169 16.37 -10.33 -0.18
N ALA A 170 15.21 -10.23 -0.82
CA ALA A 170 14.62 -11.27 -1.66
C ALA A 170 14.27 -10.77 -3.05
N LYS A 171 13.96 -11.68 -3.97
CA LYS A 171 13.30 -11.32 -5.23
C LYS A 171 11.79 -11.37 -5.02
N GLU A 172 11.10 -10.33 -5.50
CA GLU A 172 9.63 -10.24 -5.50
C GLU A 172 9.13 -10.05 -6.93
N ASP A 173 8.10 -10.79 -7.31
CA ASP A 173 7.34 -10.65 -8.55
C ASP A 173 5.86 -10.45 -8.16
N LYS A 174 5.44 -9.20 -8.14
CA LYS A 174 4.09 -8.79 -7.76
C LYS A 174 3.29 -8.39 -8.99
N GLN A 175 2.07 -8.88 -9.05
CA GLN A 175 1.13 -8.60 -10.13
C GLN A 175 -0.20 -8.18 -9.52
N SER A 176 -0.83 -7.16 -10.08
CA SER A 176 -2.19 -6.77 -9.72
C SER A 176 -3.03 -6.46 -10.94
N LEU A 177 -4.26 -6.94 -10.92
CA LEU A 177 -5.30 -6.59 -11.88
C LEU A 177 -6.34 -5.76 -11.15
N ASN A 178 -6.65 -4.59 -11.71
CA ASN A 178 -7.66 -3.70 -11.15
C ASN A 178 -8.69 -3.37 -12.24
N PHE A 179 -9.95 -3.44 -11.87
CA PHE A 179 -11.08 -3.12 -12.72
C PHE A 179 -11.96 -2.11 -11.98
N THR A 180 -12.38 -1.04 -12.66
CA THR A 180 -13.27 -0.03 -12.09
C THR A 180 -14.41 0.27 -13.04
N VAL A 181 -15.58 0.51 -12.47
CA VAL A 181 -16.79 0.97 -13.17
C VAL A 181 -17.37 2.13 -12.39
N ASP A 182 -17.55 3.25 -13.07
CA ASP A 182 -18.34 4.38 -12.59
C ASP A 182 -19.57 4.51 -13.45
N HIS A 183 -20.75 4.54 -12.83
CA HIS A 183 -22.04 4.65 -13.54
C HIS A 183 -22.99 5.61 -12.85
N GLN A 184 -23.52 6.54 -13.59
CA GLN A 184 -24.58 7.45 -13.16
C GLN A 184 -25.93 6.97 -13.69
N PHE A 185 -26.76 6.37 -12.81
CA PHE A 185 -28.09 5.91 -13.21
C PHE A 185 -29.01 7.08 -13.61
N ASN A 186 -28.92 8.17 -12.84
CA ASN A 186 -29.62 9.43 -13.06
C ASN A 186 -28.89 10.55 -12.31
N ASP A 187 -29.46 11.77 -12.31
CA ASP A 187 -28.85 12.95 -11.70
C ASP A 187 -28.64 12.83 -10.17
N HIS A 188 -29.22 11.81 -9.56
CA HIS A 188 -29.21 11.60 -8.12
C HIS A 188 -28.52 10.33 -7.66
N LEU A 189 -28.46 9.29 -8.48
CA LEU A 189 -27.95 7.98 -8.10
C LEU A 189 -26.71 7.60 -8.89
N THR A 190 -25.60 7.38 -8.19
CA THR A 190 -24.31 6.98 -8.77
C THR A 190 -23.79 5.70 -8.12
N LEU A 191 -23.09 4.92 -8.93
CA LEU A 191 -22.39 3.69 -8.53
C LEU A 191 -20.92 3.82 -8.91
N SER A 192 -20.03 3.58 -7.94
CA SER A 192 -18.61 3.29 -8.20
C SER A 192 -18.32 1.90 -7.72
N ALA A 193 -17.85 1.03 -8.60
CA ALA A 193 -17.48 -0.32 -8.25
C ALA A 193 -16.04 -0.61 -8.68
N SER A 194 -15.30 -1.37 -7.86
CA SER A 194 -13.96 -1.81 -8.18
C SER A 194 -13.71 -3.25 -7.77
N TYR A 195 -12.83 -3.90 -8.52
CA TYR A 195 -12.26 -5.20 -8.20
C TYR A 195 -10.76 -5.12 -8.29
N SER A 196 -10.07 -5.64 -7.30
CA SER A 196 -8.62 -5.77 -7.29
C SER A 196 -8.23 -7.20 -6.97
N HIS A 197 -7.37 -7.79 -7.80
CA HIS A 197 -6.71 -9.07 -7.56
C HIS A 197 -5.21 -8.85 -7.48
N MET A 198 -4.57 -9.39 -6.45
CA MET A 198 -3.13 -9.30 -6.26
C MET A 198 -2.51 -10.67 -6.08
N LYS A 199 -1.44 -10.91 -6.81
CA LYS A 199 -0.57 -12.07 -6.67
C LYS A 199 0.85 -11.60 -6.42
N ASP A 200 1.46 -12.12 -5.38
CA ASP A 200 2.80 -11.76 -4.95
C ASP A 200 3.64 -13.04 -4.80
N LYS A 201 4.73 -13.13 -5.54
CA LYS A 201 5.63 -14.28 -5.53
C LYS A 201 7.00 -13.87 -5.03
N TRP A 202 7.46 -14.53 -4.01
CA TRP A 202 8.76 -14.31 -3.43
C TRP A 202 9.68 -15.50 -3.70
N LYS A 203 10.97 -15.23 -3.91
CA LYS A 203 11.99 -16.26 -4.08
C LYS A 203 12.98 -16.16 -2.95
N ALA A 204 13.01 -17.21 -2.13
CA ALA A 204 14.04 -17.39 -1.12
C ALA A 204 15.41 -17.63 -1.76
N LYS A 205 16.45 -17.17 -1.10
CA LYS A 205 17.82 -17.57 -1.43
C LYS A 205 18.10 -18.96 -0.84
N PRO A 206 18.98 -19.76 -1.47
CA PRO A 206 19.38 -21.04 -0.86
C PRO A 206 19.93 -20.86 0.56
N GLY A 207 19.58 -21.77 1.46
CA GLY A 207 20.01 -21.73 2.85
C GLY A 207 19.06 -21.02 3.82
N TRP A 208 17.95 -20.46 3.38
CA TRP A 208 16.94 -19.96 4.29
C TRP A 208 16.11 -21.10 4.88
N ILE A 209 15.95 -21.06 6.20
CA ILE A 209 15.05 -21.94 6.95
C ILE A 209 14.07 -21.03 7.66
N LEU A 210 12.80 -21.03 7.19
CA LEU A 210 11.72 -20.32 7.87
C LEU A 210 11.26 -21.12 9.09
N ASP A 211 10.95 -20.42 10.18
CA ASP A 211 10.38 -21.02 11.36
C ASP A 211 8.84 -20.97 11.29
N ASP A 212 8.18 -22.10 11.45
CA ASP A 212 6.73 -22.22 11.43
C ASP A 212 6.07 -21.96 12.80
N SER A 213 6.85 -21.89 13.87
CA SER A 213 6.34 -21.65 15.24
C SER A 213 5.63 -20.29 15.38
N TRP A 214 5.81 -19.40 14.44
CA TRP A 214 5.20 -18.06 14.40
C TRP A 214 3.88 -18.00 13.61
N GLY A 215 3.31 -19.15 13.30
CA GLY A 215 2.02 -19.25 12.61
C GLY A 215 2.08 -19.11 11.09
N TYR A 216 3.24 -19.22 10.48
CA TYR A 216 3.38 -19.32 9.04
C TYR A 216 3.01 -20.73 8.57
N ALA A 217 2.36 -20.82 7.44
CA ALA A 217 1.77 -22.05 6.94
C ALA A 217 2.78 -23.17 6.66
N ASN A 218 3.98 -22.81 6.26
CA ASN A 218 5.04 -23.74 5.91
C ASN A 218 6.38 -23.02 5.98
N ALA A 219 7.21 -23.44 6.90
CA ALA A 219 8.54 -22.87 7.12
C ALA A 219 9.46 -22.89 5.89
N SER A 220 9.24 -23.82 4.95
CA SER A 220 10.02 -23.93 3.72
C SER A 220 9.49 -23.09 2.57
N ASP A 221 8.26 -22.53 2.67
CA ASP A 221 7.60 -21.81 1.59
C ASP A 221 7.41 -20.33 1.90
N ILE A 222 8.38 -19.52 1.46
CA ILE A 222 8.33 -18.07 1.60
C ILE A 222 7.12 -17.44 0.88
N ASN A 223 6.65 -18.03 -0.23
CA ASN A 223 5.49 -17.48 -0.94
C ASN A 223 4.22 -17.64 -0.11
N THR A 224 4.02 -18.79 0.49
CA THR A 224 2.90 -19.04 1.40
C THR A 224 3.01 -18.12 2.62
N ALA A 225 4.19 -18.00 3.22
CA ALA A 225 4.41 -17.13 4.36
C ALA A 225 4.05 -15.67 4.09
N ILE A 226 4.44 -15.11 2.95
CA ILE A 226 4.18 -13.71 2.59
C ILE A 226 2.74 -13.52 2.07
N ASN A 227 2.28 -14.38 1.15
CA ASN A 227 0.95 -14.22 0.53
C ASN A 227 -0.20 -14.45 1.50
N SER A 228 0.01 -15.24 2.56
CA SER A 228 -1.04 -15.46 3.55
C SER A 228 -1.32 -14.23 4.42
N LEU A 229 -0.48 -13.19 4.36
CA LEU A 229 -0.59 -12.01 5.22
C LEU A 229 -1.65 -10.99 4.78
N ARG A 230 -2.34 -11.21 3.65
CA ARG A 230 -3.35 -10.29 3.12
C ARG A 230 -4.40 -11.02 2.27
N PRO A 231 -5.62 -10.45 2.13
CA PRO A 231 -6.60 -10.94 1.17
C PRO A 231 -6.07 -10.82 -0.26
N GLN A 232 -6.35 -11.81 -1.11
CA GLN A 232 -5.93 -11.79 -2.52
C GLN A 232 -6.87 -10.98 -3.41
N ASN A 233 -8.16 -10.94 -3.05
CA ASN A 233 -9.17 -10.20 -3.79
C ASN A 233 -9.86 -9.18 -2.90
N HIS A 234 -10.12 -8.01 -3.45
CA HIS A 234 -10.93 -6.98 -2.84
C HIS A 234 -11.94 -6.45 -3.85
N TYR A 235 -13.20 -6.51 -3.49
CA TYR A 235 -14.31 -5.92 -4.22
C TYR A 235 -14.82 -4.74 -3.40
N SER A 236 -14.95 -3.58 -4.02
CA SER A 236 -15.57 -2.41 -3.40
C SER A 236 -16.73 -1.94 -4.25
N LEU A 237 -17.82 -1.57 -3.60
CA LEU A 237 -18.98 -0.96 -4.24
C LEU A 237 -19.44 0.20 -3.39
N ASN A 238 -19.54 1.36 -4.00
CA ASN A 238 -20.08 2.57 -3.40
C ASN A 238 -21.32 2.99 -4.18
N LEU A 239 -22.49 2.87 -3.56
CA LEU A 239 -23.75 3.36 -4.10
C LEU A 239 -24.14 4.63 -3.36
N SER A 240 -24.22 5.75 -4.04
CA SER A 240 -24.54 7.04 -3.44
C SER A 240 -25.75 7.68 -4.10
N TYR A 241 -26.60 8.26 -3.26
CA TYR A 241 -27.76 9.04 -3.66
C TYR A 241 -27.66 10.45 -3.11
N GLU A 242 -27.87 11.44 -3.97
CA GLU A 242 -27.88 12.84 -3.60
C GLU A 242 -29.09 13.55 -4.22
N ASN A 243 -29.86 14.24 -3.41
CA ASN A 243 -31.00 15.04 -3.86
C ASN A 243 -31.11 16.31 -3.00
N GLY A 244 -30.37 17.35 -3.42
CA GLY A 244 -30.38 18.67 -2.80
C GLY A 244 -30.10 18.67 -1.31
N LYS A 245 -31.04 18.21 -0.51
CA LYS A 245 -30.94 18.18 0.97
C LYS A 245 -30.41 16.87 1.53
N LEU A 246 -30.54 15.77 0.82
CA LEU A 246 -30.19 14.44 1.28
C LEU A 246 -28.98 13.91 0.50
N TYR A 247 -27.94 13.54 1.20
CA TYR A 247 -26.89 12.65 0.71
C TYR A 247 -26.90 11.36 1.51
N THR A 248 -26.91 10.21 0.86
CA THR A 248 -26.71 8.92 1.52
C THR A 248 -25.83 8.02 0.65
N GLY A 249 -24.94 7.27 1.29
CA GLY A 249 -24.01 6.36 0.61
C GLY A 249 -23.89 5.04 1.37
N LEU A 250 -23.89 3.94 0.62
CA LEU A 250 -23.59 2.61 1.09
C LEU A 250 -22.27 2.15 0.48
N LEU A 251 -21.25 1.99 1.30
CA LEU A 251 -19.97 1.43 0.92
C LEU A 251 -19.91 -0.05 1.33
N THR A 252 -19.62 -0.88 0.37
CA THR A 252 -19.46 -2.33 0.57
C THR A 252 -18.02 -2.71 0.27
N ASN A 253 -17.34 -3.38 1.19
CA ASN A 253 -16.02 -3.97 1.01
C ASN A 253 -16.11 -5.49 1.22
N TRP A 254 -15.78 -6.24 0.19
CA TRP A 254 -15.75 -7.69 0.24
C TRP A 254 -14.33 -8.19 -0.04
N TYR A 255 -13.74 -8.82 0.97
CA TYR A 255 -12.40 -9.41 0.91
C TYR A 255 -12.53 -10.92 0.76
N THR A 256 -11.77 -11.52 -0.17
CA THR A 256 -11.75 -12.96 -0.39
C THR A 256 -10.33 -13.46 -0.67
N GLY A 257 -10.13 -14.77 -0.66
CA GLY A 257 -8.80 -15.35 -0.79
C GLY A 257 -7.93 -15.09 0.43
N CYS A 258 -8.55 -14.94 1.61
CA CYS A 258 -7.86 -14.90 2.89
C CYS A 258 -7.35 -16.30 3.24
N SER A 259 -6.08 -16.40 3.62
CA SER A 259 -5.49 -17.65 4.04
C SER A 259 -5.95 -18.04 5.45
N GLU A 260 -6.40 -19.28 5.65
CA GLU A 260 -6.75 -19.81 6.96
C GLU A 260 -5.55 -19.93 7.93
N HIS A 261 -4.33 -19.77 7.43
CA HIS A 261 -3.13 -19.72 8.26
C HIS A 261 -2.89 -18.36 8.93
N ALA A 262 -3.57 -17.32 8.44
CA ALA A 262 -3.38 -15.95 8.93
C ALA A 262 -4.68 -15.26 9.33
N PHE A 263 -5.80 -15.64 8.75
CA PHE A 263 -7.10 -14.99 8.95
C PHE A 263 -8.10 -15.94 9.62
N SER A 264 -9.01 -15.39 10.41
CA SER A 264 -10.06 -16.16 11.08
C SER A 264 -11.10 -16.72 10.11
N ASN A 265 -11.26 -16.12 8.93
CA ASN A 265 -12.16 -16.55 7.87
C ASN A 265 -11.55 -16.41 6.48
N LYS A 266 -12.06 -17.19 5.52
CA LYS A 266 -11.64 -17.11 4.10
C LYS A 266 -12.12 -15.85 3.38
N ARG A 267 -13.12 -15.18 3.95
CA ARG A 267 -13.75 -13.99 3.36
C ARG A 267 -14.40 -13.13 4.45
N PHE A 268 -14.50 -11.82 4.17
CA PHE A 268 -15.17 -10.85 5.03
C PHE A 268 -15.97 -9.87 4.18
N LEU A 269 -17.20 -9.56 4.61
CA LEU A 269 -18.07 -8.57 3.97
C LEU A 269 -18.38 -7.46 4.97
N VAL A 270 -17.86 -6.28 4.69
CA VAL A 270 -18.03 -5.09 5.53
C VAL A 270 -18.90 -4.08 4.82
N LEU A 271 -19.92 -3.58 5.49
CA LEU A 271 -20.86 -2.58 4.99
C LEU A 271 -20.77 -1.31 5.86
N ASP A 272 -20.54 -0.18 5.22
CA ASP A 272 -20.57 1.13 5.87
C ASP A 272 -21.70 1.97 5.28
N TRP A 273 -22.46 2.66 6.12
CA TRP A 273 -23.56 3.48 5.68
C TRP A 273 -23.43 4.88 6.24
N ASN A 274 -23.61 5.88 5.39
CA ASN A 274 -23.65 7.28 5.79
C ASN A 274 -24.91 7.97 5.28
N VAL A 275 -25.39 8.92 6.08
CA VAL A 275 -26.49 9.81 5.74
C VAL A 275 -26.11 11.22 6.17
N ASN A 276 -26.33 12.18 5.31
CA ASN A 276 -26.21 13.61 5.62
C ASN A 276 -27.47 14.30 5.13
N TYR A 277 -28.13 15.03 6.02
CA TYR A 277 -29.37 15.73 5.70
C TYR A 277 -29.31 17.20 6.09
N GLN A 278 -29.53 18.09 5.13
CA GLN A 278 -29.62 19.52 5.35
C GLN A 278 -30.99 19.88 5.93
N LEU A 279 -31.07 19.96 7.26
CA LEU A 279 -32.30 20.23 7.96
C LEU A 279 -32.82 21.67 7.72
N THR A 280 -31.86 22.63 7.75
CA THR A 280 -32.12 24.04 7.41
C THR A 280 -30.97 24.57 6.55
N LYS A 281 -31.05 25.82 6.07
CA LYS A 281 -29.92 26.45 5.33
C LYS A 281 -28.63 26.48 6.14
N ASN A 282 -28.73 26.50 7.45
CA ASN A 282 -27.60 26.65 8.36
C ASN A 282 -27.31 25.38 9.18
N MET A 283 -28.11 24.31 9.06
CA MET A 283 -28.00 23.13 9.90
C MET A 283 -28.01 21.85 9.09
N ASN A 284 -26.95 21.05 9.25
CA ASN A 284 -26.84 19.68 8.75
C ASN A 284 -26.88 18.70 9.93
N VAL A 285 -27.56 17.58 9.74
CA VAL A 285 -27.50 16.42 10.64
C VAL A 285 -26.90 15.23 9.88
N TYR A 286 -26.11 14.40 10.54
CA TYR A 286 -25.47 13.27 9.91
C TYR A 286 -25.48 12.03 10.79
N LEU A 287 -25.50 10.88 10.11
CA LEU A 287 -25.36 9.54 10.68
C LEU A 287 -24.25 8.82 9.92
N LEU A 288 -23.31 8.24 10.65
CA LEU A 288 -22.29 7.35 10.10
C LEU A 288 -22.38 6.02 10.85
N ILE A 289 -22.53 4.93 10.12
CA ILE A 289 -22.48 3.58 10.67
C ILE A 289 -21.37 2.85 9.95
N ASN A 290 -20.27 2.61 10.63
CA ASN A 290 -19.21 1.77 10.12
C ASN A 290 -19.47 0.33 10.54
N ASN A 291 -19.17 -0.61 9.65
CA ASN A 291 -19.39 -2.04 9.87
C ASN A 291 -20.83 -2.34 10.32
N LEU A 292 -21.80 -1.97 9.48
CA LEU A 292 -23.25 -2.07 9.75
C LEU A 292 -23.68 -3.46 10.24
N THR A 293 -23.10 -4.51 9.68
CA THR A 293 -23.39 -5.91 10.02
C THR A 293 -22.66 -6.41 11.26
N ASN A 294 -21.74 -5.62 11.81
CA ASN A 294 -20.84 -6.01 12.91
C ASN A 294 -19.99 -7.25 12.57
N GLU A 295 -19.49 -7.29 11.33
CA GLU A 295 -18.59 -8.35 10.87
C GLU A 295 -17.30 -8.35 11.69
N GLY A 296 -16.87 -9.52 12.15
CA GLY A 296 -15.52 -9.71 12.70
C GLY A 296 -14.54 -9.95 11.57
N TYR A 297 -13.64 -9.00 11.31
CA TYR A 297 -12.77 -9.07 10.15
C TYR A 297 -11.35 -8.56 10.42
N GLU A 298 -10.44 -9.00 9.56
CA GLU A 298 -9.06 -8.55 9.49
C GLU A 298 -8.73 -8.17 8.04
N THR A 299 -7.83 -7.20 7.85
CA THR A 299 -7.32 -6.83 6.52
C THR A 299 -5.84 -7.15 6.33
N SER A 300 -5.16 -7.43 7.42
CA SER A 300 -3.75 -7.84 7.45
C SER A 300 -3.50 -8.78 8.63
N TYR A 301 -2.48 -9.60 8.50
CA TYR A 301 -2.01 -10.48 9.56
C TYR A 301 -0.87 -9.86 10.36
N ASN A 302 -0.84 -10.09 11.66
CA ASN A 302 0.26 -9.75 12.54
C ASN A 302 0.79 -11.01 13.23
N SER A 303 2.00 -11.43 12.88
CA SER A 303 2.63 -12.67 13.37
C SER A 303 2.85 -12.74 14.89
N TRP A 304 2.90 -11.61 15.58
CA TRP A 304 3.18 -11.59 17.03
C TRP A 304 2.04 -12.14 17.88
N ASN A 305 0.81 -12.05 17.44
CA ASN A 305 -0.38 -12.37 18.23
C ASN A 305 -1.18 -13.58 17.71
N GLY A 306 -0.72 -14.24 16.65
CA GLY A 306 -1.40 -15.38 16.04
C GLY A 306 -2.45 -15.04 15.01
N ILE A 307 -3.27 -16.01 14.63
CA ILE A 307 -4.30 -15.88 13.60
C ILE A 307 -5.34 -14.83 14.02
N GLY A 308 -5.74 -13.95 13.07
CA GLY A 308 -6.74 -12.91 13.32
C GLY A 308 -6.29 -11.80 14.25
N SER A 309 -4.99 -11.69 14.53
CA SER A 309 -4.45 -10.76 15.52
C SER A 309 -4.57 -9.27 15.15
N SER A 310 -4.77 -8.95 13.88
CA SER A 310 -5.01 -7.59 13.38
C SER A 310 -6.50 -7.34 13.15
N ALA A 311 -7.33 -7.72 14.13
CA ALA A 311 -8.78 -7.51 14.07
C ALA A 311 -9.12 -6.02 13.90
N MET A 312 -10.06 -5.76 13.00
CA MET A 312 -10.58 -4.43 12.74
C MET A 312 -11.73 -4.10 13.70
N PRO A 313 -12.05 -2.80 13.93
CA PRO A 313 -13.13 -2.42 14.81
C PRO A 313 -14.47 -3.02 14.39
N GLY A 314 -15.27 -3.42 15.37
CA GLY A 314 -16.66 -3.79 15.19
C GLY A 314 -17.53 -2.59 14.79
N ARG A 315 -18.85 -2.77 14.81
CA ARG A 315 -19.79 -1.71 14.45
C ARG A 315 -19.62 -0.48 15.32
N SER A 316 -19.53 0.68 14.67
CA SER A 316 -19.57 1.98 15.34
C SER A 316 -20.65 2.86 14.73
N VAL A 317 -21.29 3.68 15.57
CA VAL A 317 -22.34 4.61 15.17
C VAL A 317 -21.96 6.00 15.64
N LEU A 318 -21.96 6.97 14.72
CA LEU A 318 -21.74 8.37 15.00
C LEU A 318 -22.94 9.18 14.49
N VAL A 319 -23.57 9.92 15.39
CA VAL A 319 -24.63 10.89 15.06
C VAL A 319 -24.15 12.28 15.43
N GLY A 320 -24.41 13.24 14.58
CA GLY A 320 -24.01 14.62 14.87
C GLY A 320 -24.82 15.65 14.11
N ALA A 321 -24.62 16.89 14.51
CA ALA A 321 -25.18 18.05 13.85
C ALA A 321 -24.10 19.14 13.71
N LYS A 322 -24.11 19.83 12.54
CA LYS A 322 -23.24 20.99 12.25
C LYS A 322 -24.13 22.20 12.00
N TYR A 323 -23.91 23.26 12.76
CA TYR A 323 -24.56 24.55 12.55
C TYR A 323 -23.52 25.58 12.09
N THR A 324 -23.88 26.35 11.06
CA THR A 324 -23.05 27.45 10.53
C THR A 324 -23.78 28.76 10.81
N PHE A 325 -23.13 29.67 11.51
CA PHE A 325 -23.64 30.97 11.91
C PHE A 325 -23.58 31.99 10.77
#